data_ad117d47bff7ed628825b944d5277139
#
_entry.id   ad117d47bff7ed628825b944d5277139
#
_cell.length_a   1.000
_cell.length_b   1.000
_cell.length_c   1.000
_cell.angle_alpha   90.00
_cell.angle_beta   90.00
_cell.angle_gamma   90.00
#
_symmetry.space_group_name_H-M   'P 1'
#
loop_
_entity.id
_entity.type
_entity.pdbx_description
1 polymer ?
#
loop_
_entity_poly.entity_id
_entity_poly.type
_entity_poly.pdbx_seq_one_letter_code
_entity_poly.pdbx_strand_id
1 'polypeptide(L)'
;MKFYSFRYGPFVGLCNALLIILLSGASTLRADPKTIVAFGDSLTQGYGLPADAGFVPQMGAWLAAQGASVRVVNAGVSGDTTAGGLARLDWTLAEPAELVIVNLGSNDMLRGLDPNLVYTNLKQIMDKLETKNMATLLIGHLGPLNYGAEYKADYDGAFEKLAASYDTVFYPFFFKTLMAADGVTPNLQLYFQDDGMHPNAAGVQAVVSDMGPYVLRALQQ
;
A
#
# COMPACT_ATOMS: atom_id res chain seq x y z
N MET A 1 43.23 -11.19 70.20
CA MET A 1 42.22 -10.75 69.20
C MET A 1 42.54 -11.46 67.89
N LYS A 2 41.79 -12.52 67.54
CA LYS A 2 42.02 -13.30 66.27
C LYS A 2 41.18 -12.73 65.19
N PHE A 3 41.80 -12.24 64.09
CA PHE A 3 41.11 -11.81 62.87
C PHE A 3 40.86 -13.03 62.02
N TYR A 4 39.56 -13.32 61.70
CA TYR A 4 39.19 -14.30 60.73
C TYR A 4 39.06 -13.59 59.34
N SER A 5 39.93 -13.97 58.40
CA SER A 5 39.82 -13.57 57.02
C SER A 5 38.90 -14.54 56.27
N PHE A 6 37.74 -14.08 55.83
CA PHE A 6 36.85 -14.84 54.93
C PHE A 6 37.46 -14.80 53.55
N ARG A 7 37.89 -15.95 53.01
CA ARG A 7 38.31 -16.13 51.65
C ARG A 7 37.03 -16.52 50.84
N TYR A 8 36.55 -15.65 49.98
CA TYR A 8 35.53 -16.02 49.01
C TYR A 8 36.13 -16.97 47.96
N GLY A 9 35.58 -18.19 47.87
CA GLY A 9 36.06 -19.23 46.98
C GLY A 9 35.72 -18.93 45.51
N PRO A 10 36.35 -19.67 44.56
CA PRO A 10 36.25 -19.41 43.10
C PRO A 10 34.86 -19.61 42.49
N PHE A 11 33.88 -20.07 43.25
CA PHE A 11 32.51 -20.34 42.76
C PHE A 11 31.68 -19.08 42.45
N VAL A 12 31.97 -17.92 43.08
CA VAL A 12 31.22 -16.68 42.83
C VAL A 12 31.59 -16.07 41.47
N GLY A 13 32.82 -16.30 40.99
CA GLY A 13 33.27 -15.80 39.68
C GLY A 13 32.63 -16.52 38.48
N LEU A 14 32.28 -17.81 38.61
CA LEU A 14 31.71 -18.60 37.55
C LEU A 14 30.22 -18.24 37.27
N CYS A 15 29.45 -17.95 38.32
CA CYS A 15 28.06 -17.56 38.21
C CYS A 15 27.88 -16.20 37.52
N ASN A 16 28.75 -15.23 37.77
CA ASN A 16 28.69 -13.92 37.11
C ASN A 16 29.11 -13.98 35.65
N ALA A 17 30.08 -14.85 35.29
CA ALA A 17 30.46 -15.05 33.87
C ALA A 17 29.37 -15.72 33.05
N LEU A 18 28.61 -16.69 33.63
CA LEU A 18 27.48 -17.33 32.96
C LEU A 18 26.29 -16.37 32.73
N LEU A 19 26.04 -15.46 33.68
CA LEU A 19 24.96 -14.47 33.57
C LEU A 19 25.25 -13.42 32.48
N ILE A 20 26.50 -13.04 32.28
CA ILE A 20 26.92 -12.09 31.24
C ILE A 20 26.82 -12.73 29.83
N ILE A 21 27.12 -14.02 29.70
CA ILE A 21 27.01 -14.74 28.41
C ILE A 21 25.56 -14.93 27.99
N LEU A 22 24.61 -15.09 28.93
CA LEU A 22 23.18 -15.20 28.62
C LEU A 22 22.55 -13.88 28.18
N LEU A 23 23.10 -12.75 28.57
CA LEU A 23 22.64 -11.41 28.17
C LEU A 23 23.20 -10.96 26.82
N SER A 24 24.29 -11.56 26.34
CA SER A 24 24.93 -11.19 25.06
C SER A 24 24.34 -11.91 23.83
N GLY A 25 23.42 -12.86 24.02
CA GLY A 25 22.88 -13.73 22.97
C GLY A 25 21.53 -13.32 22.41
N ALA A 26 20.94 -12.21 22.82
CA ALA A 26 19.72 -11.68 22.20
C ALA A 26 20.07 -10.92 20.91
N SER A 27 20.64 -11.60 19.92
CA SER A 27 20.51 -11.15 18.52
C SER A 27 19.03 -11.13 18.22
N THR A 28 18.43 -9.95 18.21
CA THR A 28 17.10 -9.78 17.64
C THR A 28 17.20 -10.24 16.19
N LEU A 29 16.73 -11.44 15.90
CA LEU A 29 16.43 -11.87 14.54
C LEU A 29 15.45 -10.83 13.99
N ARG A 30 16.00 -9.82 13.31
CA ARG A 30 15.19 -8.85 12.58
C ARG A 30 14.59 -9.64 11.44
N ALA A 31 13.29 -9.91 11.51
CA ALA A 31 12.58 -10.51 10.39
C ALA A 31 12.82 -9.64 9.14
N ASP A 32 13.02 -10.29 8.01
CA ASP A 32 13.13 -9.58 6.74
C ASP A 32 11.91 -8.67 6.55
N PRO A 33 12.10 -7.50 5.96
CA PRO A 33 10.98 -6.59 5.74
C PRO A 33 9.95 -7.22 4.81
N LYS A 34 8.67 -7.18 5.20
CA LYS A 34 7.57 -7.59 4.33
C LYS A 34 7.58 -6.77 3.05
N THR A 35 7.38 -7.41 1.91
CA THR A 35 7.30 -6.73 0.61
C THR A 35 5.86 -6.35 0.29
N ILE A 36 5.64 -5.07 -0.01
CA ILE A 36 4.39 -4.55 -0.54
C ILE A 36 4.62 -4.15 -1.99
N VAL A 37 3.83 -4.67 -2.91
CA VAL A 37 3.85 -4.22 -4.31
C VAL A 37 2.72 -3.21 -4.52
N ALA A 38 3.07 -1.96 -4.80
CA ALA A 38 2.11 -0.95 -5.23
C ALA A 38 1.93 -1.08 -6.76
N PHE A 39 0.86 -1.75 -7.16
CA PHE A 39 0.53 -2.08 -8.53
C PHE A 39 -0.54 -1.14 -9.07
N GLY A 40 -0.20 -0.31 -10.07
CA GLY A 40 -1.11 0.73 -10.53
C GLY A 40 -0.62 1.50 -11.74
N ASP A 41 -1.20 2.68 -11.91
CA ASP A 41 -0.92 3.60 -13.02
C ASP A 41 -0.03 4.78 -12.61
N SER A 42 -0.24 5.97 -13.19
CA SER A 42 0.51 7.21 -12.89
C SER A 42 0.35 7.67 -11.44
N LEU A 43 -0.79 7.40 -10.79
CA LEU A 43 -1.04 7.74 -9.39
C LEU A 43 -0.11 6.96 -8.46
N THR A 44 0.16 5.71 -8.80
CA THR A 44 1.10 4.85 -8.08
C THR A 44 2.55 5.16 -8.45
N GLN A 45 2.83 5.38 -9.74
CA GLN A 45 4.17 5.69 -10.22
C GLN A 45 4.74 6.96 -9.61
N GLY A 46 3.90 7.97 -9.34
CA GLY A 46 4.30 9.30 -8.88
C GLY A 46 4.60 10.25 -10.04
N TYR A 47 3.76 10.20 -11.10
CA TYR A 47 3.90 11.03 -12.30
C TYR A 47 4.04 12.52 -11.96
N GLY A 48 5.04 13.19 -12.59
CA GLY A 48 5.28 14.60 -12.44
C GLY A 48 5.94 15.03 -11.12
N LEU A 49 6.18 14.11 -10.19
CA LEU A 49 6.75 14.41 -8.87
C LEU A 49 8.25 14.06 -8.79
N PRO A 50 9.00 14.73 -7.91
CA PRO A 50 10.31 14.25 -7.48
C PRO A 50 10.24 12.82 -6.94
N ALA A 51 11.35 12.09 -7.05
CA ALA A 51 11.38 10.65 -6.73
C ALA A 51 10.97 10.31 -5.29
N ASP A 52 11.15 11.22 -4.35
CA ASP A 52 10.81 11.07 -2.92
C ASP A 52 9.40 11.56 -2.57
N ALA A 53 8.73 12.29 -3.49
CA ALA A 53 7.43 12.92 -3.26
C ALA A 53 6.23 12.10 -3.78
N GLY A 54 6.47 10.98 -4.46
CA GLY A 54 5.43 10.11 -4.99
C GLY A 54 4.76 9.23 -3.93
N PHE A 55 3.72 8.51 -4.35
CA PHE A 55 2.92 7.63 -3.48
C PHE A 55 3.77 6.57 -2.75
N VAL A 56 4.62 5.86 -3.49
CA VAL A 56 5.40 4.74 -2.94
C VAL A 56 6.39 5.18 -1.86
N PRO A 57 7.28 6.18 -2.08
CA PRO A 57 8.21 6.62 -1.04
C PRO A 57 7.49 7.24 0.16
N GLN A 58 6.42 8.00 -0.04
CA GLN A 58 5.66 8.56 1.08
C GLN A 58 4.94 7.48 1.88
N MET A 59 4.34 6.46 1.24
CA MET A 59 3.73 5.32 1.92
C MET A 59 4.77 4.52 2.71
N GLY A 60 5.93 4.27 2.12
CA GLY A 60 7.04 3.59 2.82
C GLY A 60 7.49 4.36 4.06
N ALA A 61 7.67 5.68 3.96
CA ALA A 61 8.04 6.54 5.08
C ALA A 61 6.95 6.56 6.17
N TRP A 62 5.68 6.65 5.78
CA TRP A 62 4.54 6.61 6.71
C TRP A 62 4.48 5.28 7.47
N LEU A 63 4.58 4.15 6.78
CA LEU A 63 4.58 2.81 7.38
C LEU A 63 5.77 2.61 8.34
N ALA A 64 6.95 3.08 7.95
CA ALA A 64 8.14 3.04 8.82
C ALA A 64 7.93 3.87 10.09
N ALA A 65 7.30 5.04 9.99
CA ALA A 65 6.95 5.88 11.15
C ALA A 65 5.93 5.20 12.09
N GLN A 66 5.11 4.27 11.58
CA GLN A 66 4.23 3.41 12.39
C GLN A 66 4.94 2.16 12.95
N GLY A 67 6.24 2.02 12.72
CA GLY A 67 7.03 0.88 13.19
C GLY A 67 6.93 -0.37 12.32
N ALA A 68 6.32 -0.30 11.15
CA ALA A 68 6.23 -1.44 10.24
C ALA A 68 7.56 -1.67 9.52
N SER A 69 8.08 -2.91 9.57
CA SER A 69 9.26 -3.32 8.80
C SER A 69 8.81 -3.79 7.41
N VAL A 70 8.76 -2.85 6.46
CA VAL A 70 8.26 -3.11 5.11
C VAL A 70 9.17 -2.51 4.04
N ARG A 71 9.13 -3.09 2.84
CA ARG A 71 9.67 -2.55 1.60
C ARG A 71 8.51 -2.35 0.62
N VAL A 72 8.24 -1.12 0.21
CA VAL A 72 7.22 -0.82 -0.79
C VAL A 72 7.87 -0.74 -2.17
N VAL A 73 7.44 -1.58 -3.09
CA VAL A 73 7.94 -1.66 -4.47
C VAL A 73 6.99 -0.90 -5.38
N ASN A 74 7.55 0.02 -6.17
CA ASN A 74 6.77 0.76 -7.16
C ASN A 74 6.59 -0.09 -8.42
N ALA A 75 5.37 -0.51 -8.67
CA ALA A 75 4.94 -1.19 -9.89
C ALA A 75 3.85 -0.37 -10.63
N GLY A 76 3.92 0.96 -10.51
CA GLY A 76 3.08 1.90 -11.27
C GLY A 76 3.62 2.12 -12.68
N VAL A 77 2.74 2.14 -13.67
CA VAL A 77 3.04 2.46 -15.07
C VAL A 77 2.06 3.52 -15.57
N SER A 78 2.56 4.73 -15.84
CA SER A 78 1.70 5.84 -16.31
C SER A 78 0.93 5.47 -17.57
N GLY A 79 -0.37 5.77 -17.55
CA GLY A 79 -1.27 5.47 -18.67
C GLY A 79 -1.83 4.05 -18.69
N ASP A 80 -1.44 3.19 -17.74
CA ASP A 80 -1.96 1.83 -17.68
C ASP A 80 -3.48 1.82 -17.43
N THR A 81 -4.16 0.98 -18.21
CA THR A 81 -5.53 0.57 -17.99
C THR A 81 -5.57 -0.72 -17.18
N THR A 82 -6.77 -1.15 -16.77
CA THR A 82 -6.96 -2.46 -16.15
C THR A 82 -6.48 -3.60 -17.05
N ALA A 83 -6.66 -3.49 -18.38
CA ALA A 83 -6.15 -4.46 -19.35
C ALA A 83 -4.62 -4.45 -19.43
N GLY A 84 -3.98 -3.28 -19.42
CA GLY A 84 -2.52 -3.16 -19.39
C GLY A 84 -1.92 -3.77 -18.12
N GLY A 85 -2.50 -3.46 -16.97
CA GLY A 85 -2.13 -4.06 -15.70
C GLY A 85 -2.26 -5.58 -15.72
N LEU A 86 -3.42 -6.11 -16.15
CA LEU A 86 -3.63 -7.56 -16.26
C LEU A 86 -2.56 -8.25 -17.12
N ALA A 87 -2.20 -7.64 -18.24
CA ALA A 87 -1.22 -8.21 -19.18
C ALA A 87 0.20 -8.32 -18.57
N ARG A 88 0.59 -7.42 -17.65
CA ARG A 88 1.91 -7.43 -17.01
C ARG A 88 1.95 -8.01 -15.60
N LEU A 89 0.80 -8.42 -15.03
CA LEU A 89 0.69 -8.84 -13.63
C LEU A 89 1.66 -9.96 -13.29
N ASP A 90 1.70 -11.03 -14.08
CA ASP A 90 2.54 -12.21 -13.80
C ASP A 90 4.04 -11.86 -13.82
N TRP A 91 4.46 -10.98 -14.71
CA TRP A 91 5.83 -10.48 -14.74
C TRP A 91 6.12 -9.58 -13.53
N THR A 92 5.20 -8.71 -13.17
CA THR A 92 5.34 -7.81 -12.01
C THR A 92 5.47 -8.58 -10.70
N LEU A 93 4.75 -9.70 -10.58
CA LEU A 93 4.72 -10.57 -9.39
C LEU A 93 5.57 -11.83 -9.57
N ALA A 94 6.69 -11.72 -10.29
CA ALA A 94 7.67 -12.81 -10.40
C ALA A 94 8.30 -13.15 -9.03
N GLU A 95 8.47 -12.13 -8.17
CA GLU A 95 8.92 -12.30 -6.80
C GLU A 95 7.72 -12.27 -5.83
N PRO A 96 7.77 -13.03 -4.73
CA PRO A 96 6.70 -13.03 -3.72
C PRO A 96 6.51 -11.65 -3.07
N ALA A 97 5.24 -11.34 -2.75
CA ALA A 97 4.88 -10.17 -1.96
C ALA A 97 3.85 -10.56 -0.90
N GLU A 98 3.93 -9.94 0.27
CA GLU A 98 2.95 -10.14 1.34
C GLU A 98 1.66 -9.35 1.09
N LEU A 99 1.76 -8.24 0.36
CA LEU A 99 0.60 -7.40 0.04
C LEU A 99 0.74 -6.81 -1.36
N VAL A 100 -0.35 -6.82 -2.12
CA VAL A 100 -0.48 -6.08 -3.37
C VAL A 100 -1.55 -4.98 -3.22
N ILE A 101 -1.14 -3.74 -3.41
CA ILE A 101 -2.04 -2.59 -3.50
C ILE A 101 -2.44 -2.45 -4.97
N VAL A 102 -3.71 -2.69 -5.29
CA VAL A 102 -4.25 -2.61 -6.66
C VAL A 102 -4.89 -1.24 -6.87
N ASN A 103 -4.25 -0.40 -7.69
CA ASN A 103 -4.66 0.98 -7.98
C ASN A 103 -4.76 1.20 -9.50
N LEU A 104 -5.77 0.63 -10.13
CA LEU A 104 -6.03 0.68 -11.56
C LEU A 104 -7.49 0.99 -11.85
N GLY A 105 -7.73 1.56 -13.01
CA GLY A 105 -9.07 1.90 -13.51
C GLY A 105 -9.20 3.36 -13.93
N SER A 106 -8.44 4.30 -13.35
CA SER A 106 -8.53 5.71 -13.68
C SER A 106 -8.33 5.98 -15.17
N ASN A 107 -7.40 5.29 -15.84
CA ASN A 107 -7.20 5.43 -17.28
C ASN A 107 -8.32 4.81 -18.13
N ASP A 108 -8.97 3.77 -17.65
CA ASP A 108 -10.16 3.20 -18.26
C ASP A 108 -11.30 4.22 -18.25
N MET A 109 -11.54 4.83 -17.09
CA MET A 109 -12.53 5.89 -16.90
C MET A 109 -12.24 7.11 -17.79
N LEU A 110 -11.00 7.62 -17.79
CA LEU A 110 -10.61 8.77 -18.61
C LEU A 110 -10.83 8.52 -20.11
N ARG A 111 -10.77 7.27 -20.56
CA ARG A 111 -11.00 6.85 -21.95
C ARG A 111 -12.45 6.42 -22.22
N GLY A 112 -13.32 6.48 -21.24
CA GLY A 112 -14.72 6.07 -21.36
C GLY A 112 -14.89 4.58 -21.70
N LEU A 113 -13.99 3.71 -21.22
CA LEU A 113 -14.10 2.27 -21.47
C LEU A 113 -15.28 1.68 -20.70
N ASP A 114 -15.85 0.60 -21.25
CA ASP A 114 -17.00 -0.09 -20.67
C ASP A 114 -16.71 -0.54 -19.21
N PRO A 115 -17.53 -0.14 -18.23
CA PRO A 115 -17.38 -0.56 -16.84
C PRO A 115 -17.35 -2.09 -16.65
N ASN A 116 -18.04 -2.86 -17.48
CA ASN A 116 -18.00 -4.33 -17.44
C ASN A 116 -16.63 -4.87 -17.83
N LEU A 117 -15.93 -4.21 -18.76
CA LEU A 117 -14.56 -4.58 -19.10
C LEU A 117 -13.60 -4.28 -17.93
N VAL A 118 -13.77 -3.13 -17.27
CA VAL A 118 -13.00 -2.75 -16.08
C VAL A 118 -13.20 -3.79 -14.99
N TYR A 119 -14.45 -4.14 -14.66
CA TYR A 119 -14.78 -5.18 -13.70
C TYR A 119 -14.13 -6.53 -14.06
N THR A 120 -14.23 -6.95 -15.32
CA THR A 120 -13.71 -8.25 -15.79
C THR A 120 -12.19 -8.33 -15.65
N ASN A 121 -11.49 -7.26 -16.04
CA ASN A 121 -10.02 -7.21 -15.94
C ASN A 121 -9.56 -7.19 -14.48
N LEU A 122 -10.17 -6.36 -13.64
CA LEU A 122 -9.86 -6.31 -12.20
C LEU A 122 -10.19 -7.64 -11.53
N LYS A 123 -11.30 -8.28 -11.89
CA LYS A 123 -11.65 -9.62 -11.39
C LYS A 123 -10.55 -10.64 -11.71
N GLN A 124 -10.05 -10.67 -12.94
CA GLN A 124 -8.96 -11.58 -13.32
C GLN A 124 -7.65 -11.26 -12.55
N ILE A 125 -7.38 -9.98 -12.26
CA ILE A 125 -6.25 -9.59 -11.40
C ILE A 125 -6.46 -10.16 -10.01
N MET A 126 -7.64 -9.96 -9.40
CA MET A 126 -7.96 -10.45 -8.05
C MET A 126 -7.93 -11.98 -7.97
N ASP A 127 -8.49 -12.70 -8.97
CA ASP A 127 -8.43 -14.17 -9.07
C ASP A 127 -6.98 -14.69 -9.03
N LYS A 128 -6.08 -14.02 -9.76
CA LYS A 128 -4.65 -14.39 -9.78
C LYS A 128 -3.96 -14.12 -8.44
N LEU A 129 -4.28 -13.00 -7.79
CA LEU A 129 -3.73 -12.67 -6.47
C LEU A 129 -4.20 -13.64 -5.40
N GLU A 130 -5.49 -13.98 -5.39
CA GLU A 130 -6.08 -14.98 -4.51
C GLU A 130 -5.43 -16.37 -4.71
N THR A 131 -5.26 -16.80 -5.97
CA THR A 131 -4.58 -18.07 -6.30
C THR A 131 -3.13 -18.12 -5.77
N LYS A 132 -2.47 -16.98 -5.68
CA LYS A 132 -1.11 -16.83 -5.13
C LYS A 132 -1.11 -16.65 -3.59
N ASN A 133 -2.27 -16.63 -2.94
CA ASN A 133 -2.46 -16.33 -1.51
C ASN A 133 -1.80 -15.00 -1.08
N MET A 134 -1.88 -13.99 -1.93
CA MET A 134 -1.37 -12.64 -1.63
C MET A 134 -2.48 -11.81 -1.00
N ALA A 135 -2.21 -11.19 0.15
CA ALA A 135 -3.10 -10.20 0.73
C ALA A 135 -3.29 -9.03 -0.26
N THR A 136 -4.47 -8.42 -0.28
CA THR A 136 -4.80 -7.36 -1.23
C THR A 136 -5.43 -6.14 -0.56
N LEU A 137 -5.05 -4.96 -1.08
CA LEU A 137 -5.77 -3.71 -0.87
C LEU A 137 -6.28 -3.23 -2.23
N LEU A 138 -7.58 -3.26 -2.43
CA LEU A 138 -8.21 -2.72 -3.63
C LEU A 138 -8.54 -1.23 -3.42
N ILE A 139 -8.08 -0.38 -4.33
CA ILE A 139 -8.40 1.04 -4.34
C ILE A 139 -9.51 1.30 -5.34
N GLY A 140 -10.59 1.93 -4.88
CA GLY A 140 -11.71 2.34 -5.72
C GLY A 140 -11.45 3.65 -6.45
N HIS A 141 -12.13 3.78 -7.57
CA HIS A 141 -12.23 5.01 -8.36
C HIS A 141 -13.70 5.31 -8.63
N LEU A 142 -14.04 6.59 -8.82
CA LEU A 142 -15.41 7.01 -9.09
C LEU A 142 -15.55 7.50 -10.54
N GLY A 143 -16.55 7.01 -11.23
CA GLY A 143 -16.90 7.43 -12.58
C GLY A 143 -17.45 8.87 -12.62
N PRO A 144 -17.18 9.63 -13.68
CA PRO A 144 -17.69 10.98 -13.82
C PRO A 144 -19.13 10.98 -14.37
N LEU A 145 -19.89 12.03 -14.07
CA LEU A 145 -21.26 12.17 -14.55
C LEU A 145 -21.38 12.53 -16.05
N ASN A 146 -20.31 13.02 -16.68
CA ASN A 146 -20.32 13.41 -18.08
C ASN A 146 -20.54 12.25 -19.08
N TYR A 147 -20.32 10.99 -18.65
CA TYR A 147 -20.66 9.79 -19.40
C TYR A 147 -22.07 9.26 -19.09
N GLY A 148 -22.83 9.97 -18.26
CA GLY A 148 -24.16 9.59 -17.84
C GLY A 148 -24.22 8.86 -16.50
N ALA A 149 -25.41 8.88 -15.89
CA ALA A 149 -25.62 8.31 -14.55
C ALA A 149 -25.47 6.78 -14.54
N GLU A 150 -25.86 6.10 -15.61
CA GLU A 150 -25.73 4.65 -15.76
C GLU A 150 -24.26 4.24 -15.79
N TYR A 151 -23.44 4.88 -16.64
CA TYR A 151 -22.00 4.63 -16.66
C TYR A 151 -21.38 4.81 -15.29
N LYS A 152 -21.70 5.92 -14.58
CA LYS A 152 -21.18 6.19 -13.25
C LYS A 152 -21.57 5.09 -12.27
N ALA A 153 -22.85 4.69 -12.24
CA ALA A 153 -23.32 3.66 -11.33
C ALA A 153 -22.64 2.30 -11.58
N ASP A 154 -22.48 1.92 -12.83
CA ASP A 154 -21.83 0.67 -13.22
C ASP A 154 -20.33 0.70 -12.90
N TYR A 155 -19.66 1.84 -13.17
CA TYR A 155 -18.23 1.99 -12.89
C TYR A 155 -17.93 1.96 -11.38
N ASP A 156 -18.65 2.75 -10.58
CA ASP A 156 -18.51 2.78 -9.12
C ASP A 156 -18.83 1.40 -8.52
N GLY A 157 -19.93 0.79 -8.97
CA GLY A 157 -20.37 -0.53 -8.53
C GLY A 157 -19.42 -1.69 -8.88
N ALA A 158 -18.56 -1.53 -9.89
CA ALA A 158 -17.56 -2.54 -10.25
C ALA A 158 -16.57 -2.77 -9.10
N PHE A 159 -16.06 -1.72 -8.47
CA PHE A 159 -15.13 -1.81 -7.33
C PHE A 159 -15.80 -2.35 -6.07
N GLU A 160 -17.03 -1.92 -5.78
CA GLU A 160 -17.80 -2.40 -4.63
C GLU A 160 -18.11 -3.89 -4.73
N LYS A 161 -18.51 -4.36 -5.93
CA LYS A 161 -18.76 -5.79 -6.20
C LYS A 161 -17.50 -6.62 -6.00
N LEU A 162 -16.34 -6.13 -6.46
CA LEU A 162 -15.07 -6.82 -6.25
C LEU A 162 -14.71 -6.86 -4.76
N ALA A 163 -14.82 -5.73 -4.06
CA ALA A 163 -14.56 -5.68 -2.62
C ALA A 163 -15.44 -6.63 -1.81
N ALA A 164 -16.70 -6.85 -2.25
CA ALA A 164 -17.62 -7.77 -1.61
C ALA A 164 -17.37 -9.26 -1.97
N SER A 165 -16.61 -9.53 -3.05
CA SER A 165 -16.41 -10.88 -3.59
C SER A 165 -15.10 -11.52 -3.15
N TYR A 166 -14.15 -10.75 -2.63
CA TYR A 166 -12.81 -11.22 -2.23
C TYR A 166 -12.51 -10.85 -0.79
N ASP A 167 -11.65 -11.64 -0.14
CA ASP A 167 -11.06 -11.26 1.14
C ASP A 167 -9.97 -10.19 0.90
N THR A 168 -10.42 -8.94 0.77
CA THR A 168 -9.59 -7.78 0.45
C THR A 168 -9.94 -6.60 1.34
N VAL A 169 -8.93 -5.81 1.69
CA VAL A 169 -9.18 -4.50 2.28
C VAL A 169 -9.57 -3.54 1.14
N PHE A 170 -10.65 -2.81 1.32
CA PHE A 170 -11.15 -1.85 0.33
C PHE A 170 -10.93 -0.42 0.78
N TYR A 171 -10.26 0.39 -0.05
CA TYR A 171 -10.18 1.84 0.09
C TYR A 171 -11.10 2.48 -0.94
N PRO A 172 -12.22 3.09 -0.54
CA PRO A 172 -13.35 3.33 -1.45
C PRO A 172 -13.08 4.29 -2.60
N PHE A 173 -12.19 5.30 -2.39
CA PHE A 173 -11.94 6.31 -3.40
C PHE A 173 -10.56 6.94 -3.21
N PHE A 174 -9.69 6.79 -4.21
CA PHE A 174 -8.31 7.30 -4.15
C PHE A 174 -8.24 8.79 -3.79
N PHE A 175 -9.08 9.62 -4.40
CA PHE A 175 -9.08 11.07 -4.21
C PHE A 175 -9.92 11.58 -3.02
N LYS A 176 -10.42 10.70 -2.18
CA LYS A 176 -11.33 11.02 -1.07
C LYS A 176 -10.87 12.23 -0.22
N THR A 177 -9.59 12.27 0.13
CA THR A 177 -9.01 13.33 0.97
C THR A 177 -8.63 14.60 0.20
N LEU A 178 -8.71 14.57 -1.11
CA LEU A 178 -8.36 15.67 -2.00
C LEU A 178 -9.57 16.51 -2.42
N MET A 179 -10.76 16.10 -1.97
CA MET A 179 -12.00 16.82 -2.23
C MET A 179 -12.13 18.01 -1.26
N ALA A 180 -12.85 19.05 -1.70
CA ALA A 180 -13.30 20.14 -0.83
C ALA A 180 -14.29 19.64 0.24
N ALA A 181 -14.72 20.52 1.12
CA ALA A 181 -15.62 20.17 2.22
C ALA A 181 -16.99 19.63 1.75
N ASP A 182 -17.38 19.83 0.50
CA ASP A 182 -18.58 19.25 -0.11
C ASP A 182 -18.41 17.76 -0.47
N GLY A 183 -17.19 17.22 -0.40
CA GLY A 183 -16.88 15.84 -0.74
C GLY A 183 -16.97 15.50 -2.24
N VAL A 184 -17.21 16.48 -3.09
CA VAL A 184 -17.45 16.30 -4.55
C VAL A 184 -16.47 17.10 -5.39
N THR A 185 -16.16 18.33 -5.02
CA THR A 185 -15.30 19.23 -5.78
C THR A 185 -13.83 18.99 -5.44
N PRO A 186 -12.95 18.69 -6.42
CA PRO A 186 -11.51 18.58 -6.16
C PRO A 186 -10.92 19.89 -5.71
N ASN A 187 -10.10 19.88 -4.66
CA ASN A 187 -9.35 21.04 -4.21
C ASN A 187 -8.07 21.19 -5.05
N LEU A 188 -8.25 21.64 -6.30
CA LEU A 188 -7.18 21.70 -7.31
C LEU A 188 -5.97 22.50 -6.86
N GLN A 189 -6.18 23.67 -6.28
CA GLN A 189 -5.09 24.57 -5.88
C GLN A 189 -4.21 24.01 -4.77
N LEU A 190 -4.80 23.23 -3.87
CA LEU A 190 -4.09 22.72 -2.71
C LEU A 190 -3.39 21.38 -2.99
N TYR A 191 -4.05 20.50 -3.73
CA TYR A 191 -3.65 19.09 -3.78
C TYR A 191 -3.27 18.56 -5.15
N PHE A 192 -3.43 19.35 -6.23
CA PHE A 192 -3.16 18.86 -7.57
C PHE A 192 -2.02 19.62 -8.24
N GLN A 193 -1.40 18.96 -9.22
CA GLN A 193 -0.45 19.57 -10.14
C GLN A 193 -1.19 20.46 -11.15
N ASP A 194 -0.46 21.23 -11.95
CA ASP A 194 -1.03 22.15 -12.93
C ASP A 194 -1.93 21.47 -13.99
N ASP A 195 -1.78 20.16 -14.16
CA ASP A 195 -2.63 19.37 -15.07
C ASP A 195 -4.05 19.11 -14.53
N GLY A 196 -4.31 19.40 -13.26
CA GLY A 196 -5.60 19.23 -12.61
C GLY A 196 -6.05 17.75 -12.43
N MET A 197 -5.16 16.80 -12.70
CA MET A 197 -5.45 15.36 -12.64
C MET A 197 -4.59 14.61 -11.63
N HIS A 198 -3.30 14.90 -11.60
CA HIS A 198 -2.37 14.22 -10.73
C HIS A 198 -2.18 14.98 -9.41
N PRO A 199 -2.17 14.30 -8.27
CA PRO A 199 -1.86 14.94 -6.99
C PRO A 199 -0.46 15.54 -6.99
N ASN A 200 -0.30 16.70 -6.34
CA ASN A 200 1.01 17.21 -5.97
C ASN A 200 1.53 16.50 -4.71
N ALA A 201 2.72 16.86 -4.22
CA ALA A 201 3.31 16.21 -3.05
C ALA A 201 2.43 16.27 -1.79
N ALA A 202 1.72 17.39 -1.58
CA ALA A 202 0.79 17.55 -0.45
C ALA A 202 -0.47 16.69 -0.62
N GLY A 203 -0.97 16.58 -1.85
CA GLY A 203 -2.09 15.67 -2.17
C GLY A 203 -1.72 14.21 -1.93
N VAL A 204 -0.53 13.79 -2.37
CA VAL A 204 -0.03 12.43 -2.08
C VAL A 204 0.08 12.21 -0.57
N GLN A 205 0.61 13.16 0.19
CA GLN A 205 0.70 13.06 1.64
C GLN A 205 -0.66 12.90 2.31
N ALA A 206 -1.68 13.64 1.86
CA ALA A 206 -3.05 13.53 2.37
C ALA A 206 -3.63 12.14 2.10
N VAL A 207 -3.48 11.60 0.87
CA VAL A 207 -3.90 10.25 0.52
C VAL A 207 -3.19 9.20 1.37
N VAL A 208 -1.87 9.27 1.49
CA VAL A 208 -1.07 8.32 2.25
C VAL A 208 -1.46 8.31 3.72
N SER A 209 -1.70 9.49 4.32
CA SER A 209 -2.09 9.60 5.74
C SER A 209 -3.44 8.94 6.04
N ASP A 210 -4.41 9.02 5.12
CA ASP A 210 -5.73 8.40 5.26
C ASP A 210 -5.72 6.91 4.87
N MET A 211 -4.94 6.53 3.84
CA MET A 211 -4.87 5.15 3.33
C MET A 211 -3.95 4.25 4.18
N GLY A 212 -2.94 4.81 4.82
CA GLY A 212 -1.94 4.04 5.58
C GLY A 212 -2.53 3.05 6.61
N PRO A 213 -3.55 3.43 7.42
CA PRO A 213 -4.24 2.48 8.29
C PRO A 213 -4.88 1.29 7.57
N TYR A 214 -5.34 1.47 6.33
CA TYR A 214 -5.88 0.37 5.52
C TYR A 214 -4.76 -0.57 5.06
N VAL A 215 -3.60 -0.03 4.69
CA VAL A 215 -2.41 -0.83 4.35
C VAL A 215 -1.95 -1.66 5.55
N LEU A 216 -1.87 -1.07 6.75
CA LEU A 216 -1.52 -1.81 7.97
C LEU A 216 -2.50 -2.93 8.26
N ARG A 217 -3.81 -2.71 8.06
CA ARG A 217 -4.84 -3.75 8.24
C ARG A 217 -4.68 -4.88 7.22
N ALA A 218 -4.40 -4.55 5.95
CA ALA A 218 -4.19 -5.55 4.91
C ALA A 218 -2.93 -6.41 5.15
N LEU A 219 -1.89 -5.88 5.79
CA LEU A 219 -0.69 -6.63 6.18
C LEU A 219 -0.93 -7.63 7.32
N GLN A 220 -2.10 -7.63 7.94
CA GLN A 220 -2.48 -8.52 9.04
C GLN A 220 -3.38 -9.69 8.59
N GLN A 221 -3.85 -9.65 7.33
CA GLN A 221 -4.55 -10.78 6.71
C GLN A 221 -3.56 -11.90 6.37
#